data_fc4cd0bcee28ad9a9f2faa716dc8a159
#
_entry.id   fc4cd0bcee28ad9a9f2faa716dc8a159
#
_cell.length_a   1.000
_cell.length_b   1.000
_cell.length_c   1.000
_cell.angle_alpha   90.00
_cell.angle_beta   90.00
_cell.angle_gamma   90.00
#
_symmetry.space_group_name_H-M   'P 1'
#
loop_
_entity.id
_entity.type
_entity.pdbx_description
1 polymer ?
#
loop_
_entity_poly.entity_id
_entity_poly.type
_entity_poly.pdbx_seq_one_letter_code
_entity_poly.pdbx_strand_id
1 'polypeptide(L)'
;MTTYHILYNSKSGSRIAGIEACARQVKKRGTANLVDVQKLDSHRDFISKIPEEDVIVICGGDGTLNHYINGLRGYKYKQKVLYYPGGSGNDFYHDVREGIAPNLVDVTRFIKELPTAYINGEEYVFINGVGCGLDGYCCHVGEEKRKAKTEKVNYTAIAIKAVLFDYKTTGVTVTVDGVEHRFENVWLSPIMQGRYFGGGMKATPNQKRDSGELSILVFHSASKLRLLTIFPSIFTGEHIKHEKYCSAFTGKEIKISYDVPKPVQVDGEILPLATDITAKAYSDN
;
A
#
# COMPACT_ATOMS: atom_id res chain seq x y z
N MET A 1 1.20 8.71 -34.03
CA MET A 1 2.11 7.77 -33.30
C MET A 1 1.88 8.05 -31.82
N THR A 2 1.51 7.04 -31.02
CA THR A 2 1.16 7.21 -29.61
C THR A 2 2.36 7.70 -28.79
N THR A 3 2.19 8.73 -27.98
CA THR A 3 3.18 9.21 -27.04
C THR A 3 2.96 8.58 -25.68
N TYR A 4 4.02 8.11 -25.07
CA TYR A 4 4.06 7.53 -23.73
C TYR A 4 4.73 8.53 -22.79
N HIS A 5 3.97 9.11 -21.88
CA HIS A 5 4.46 10.06 -20.89
C HIS A 5 4.93 9.29 -19.65
N ILE A 6 6.24 9.14 -19.49
CA ILE A 6 6.86 8.40 -18.37
C ILE A 6 7.02 9.35 -17.20
N LEU A 7 6.12 9.23 -16.22
CA LEU A 7 6.14 10.00 -14.98
C LEU A 7 7.06 9.31 -13.98
N TYR A 8 8.09 10.00 -13.52
CA TYR A 8 9.02 9.51 -12.52
C TYR A 8 9.30 10.58 -11.47
N ASN A 9 9.75 10.18 -10.29
CA ASN A 9 10.10 11.09 -9.22
C ASN A 9 11.62 11.10 -9.02
N SER A 10 12.28 12.22 -9.39
CA SER A 10 13.73 12.38 -9.27
C SER A 10 14.27 12.37 -7.83
N LYS A 11 13.39 12.67 -6.84
CA LYS A 11 13.73 12.65 -5.40
C LYS A 11 13.46 11.28 -4.75
N SER A 12 12.75 10.38 -5.43
CA SER A 12 12.54 9.03 -4.90
C SER A 12 13.79 8.18 -5.15
N GLY A 13 13.92 7.07 -4.39
CA GLY A 13 14.97 6.08 -4.61
C GLY A 13 14.88 5.33 -5.96
N SER A 14 14.06 5.81 -6.90
CA SER A 14 13.99 5.29 -8.27
C SER A 14 15.34 5.43 -8.95
N ARG A 15 16.01 4.31 -9.17
CA ARG A 15 17.34 4.32 -9.80
C ARG A 15 17.21 4.77 -11.25
N ILE A 16 18.11 5.61 -11.74
CA ILE A 16 18.23 6.04 -13.14
C ILE A 16 18.10 4.84 -14.09
N ALA A 17 18.76 3.72 -13.76
CA ALA A 17 18.67 2.47 -14.52
C ALA A 17 17.23 1.94 -14.67
N GLY A 18 16.35 2.14 -13.71
CA GLY A 18 14.94 1.76 -13.80
C GLY A 18 14.17 2.62 -14.79
N ILE A 19 14.42 3.93 -14.78
CA ILE A 19 13.80 4.88 -15.72
C ILE A 19 14.25 4.59 -17.15
N GLU A 20 15.54 4.31 -17.35
CA GLU A 20 16.11 3.94 -18.65
C GLU A 20 15.54 2.61 -19.15
N ALA A 21 15.38 1.61 -18.27
CA ALA A 21 14.80 0.31 -18.63
C ALA A 21 13.32 0.47 -19.04
N CYS A 22 12.55 1.28 -18.29
CA CYS A 22 11.19 1.65 -18.64
C CYS A 22 11.15 2.32 -20.03
N ALA A 23 11.98 3.35 -20.24
CA ALA A 23 12.05 4.07 -21.51
C ALA A 23 12.42 3.16 -22.70
N ARG A 24 13.33 2.19 -22.51
CA ARG A 24 13.66 1.19 -23.55
C ARG A 24 12.45 0.32 -23.91
N GLN A 25 11.63 -0.07 -22.93
CA GLN A 25 10.40 -0.85 -23.22
C GLN A 25 9.36 -0.01 -23.96
N VAL A 26 9.19 1.25 -23.55
CA VAL A 26 8.27 2.20 -24.18
C VAL A 26 8.66 2.51 -25.62
N LYS A 27 9.95 2.74 -25.91
CA LYS A 27 10.46 3.06 -27.27
C LYS A 27 10.19 1.96 -28.29
N LYS A 28 9.95 0.74 -27.86
CA LYS A 28 9.51 -0.37 -28.74
C LYS A 28 8.04 -0.25 -29.14
N ARG A 29 7.26 0.62 -28.49
CA ARG A 29 5.82 0.75 -28.65
C ARG A 29 5.42 2.11 -29.23
N GLY A 30 6.23 3.15 -29.03
CA GLY A 30 5.95 4.52 -29.46
C GLY A 30 6.99 5.53 -28.99
N THR A 31 6.63 6.81 -29.01
CA THR A 31 7.49 7.91 -28.56
C THR A 31 7.50 7.97 -27.04
N ALA A 32 8.69 8.06 -26.43
CA ALA A 32 8.83 8.21 -24.98
C ALA A 32 9.06 9.68 -24.62
N ASN A 33 8.22 10.25 -23.74
CA ASN A 33 8.38 11.55 -23.15
C ASN A 33 8.63 11.39 -21.64
N LEU A 34 9.78 11.86 -21.14
CA LEU A 34 10.15 11.76 -19.73
C LEU A 34 9.62 12.97 -18.95
N VAL A 35 8.87 12.74 -17.89
CA VAL A 35 8.23 13.76 -17.07
C VAL A 35 8.61 13.58 -15.62
N ASP A 36 9.39 14.51 -15.07
CA ASP A 36 9.69 14.52 -13.63
C ASP A 36 8.52 15.14 -12.86
N VAL A 37 7.85 14.34 -12.05
CA VAL A 37 6.68 14.80 -11.26
C VAL A 37 7.01 15.91 -10.26
N GLN A 38 8.30 16.05 -9.87
CA GLN A 38 8.73 17.14 -9.01
C GLN A 38 8.73 18.52 -9.70
N LYS A 39 8.61 18.55 -11.02
CA LYS A 39 8.54 19.76 -11.86
C LYS A 39 7.14 20.08 -12.33
N LEU A 40 6.15 19.29 -11.93
CA LEU A 40 4.75 19.54 -12.25
C LEU A 40 4.12 20.43 -11.17
N ASP A 41 3.46 21.49 -11.59
CA ASP A 41 2.64 22.32 -10.70
C ASP A 41 1.41 21.54 -10.22
N SER A 42 0.81 20.74 -11.13
CA SER A 42 -0.35 19.91 -10.85
C SER A 42 -0.40 18.70 -11.78
N HIS A 43 -0.70 17.53 -11.23
CA HIS A 43 -0.98 16.32 -12.03
C HIS A 43 -2.23 16.51 -12.92
N ARG A 44 -3.26 17.17 -12.40
CA ARG A 44 -4.51 17.43 -13.13
C ARG A 44 -4.26 18.29 -14.36
N ASP A 45 -3.53 19.39 -14.18
CA ASP A 45 -3.22 20.32 -15.29
C ASP A 45 -2.34 19.67 -16.35
N PHE A 46 -1.43 18.80 -15.93
CA PHE A 46 -0.62 18.01 -16.84
C PHE A 46 -1.48 17.05 -17.65
N ILE A 47 -2.31 16.22 -16.98
CA ILE A 47 -3.16 15.21 -17.63
C ILE A 47 -4.21 15.86 -18.54
N SER A 48 -4.77 17.01 -18.17
CA SER A 48 -5.75 17.74 -19.00
C SER A 48 -5.21 18.19 -20.34
N LYS A 49 -3.89 18.34 -20.48
CA LYS A 49 -3.19 18.77 -21.70
C LYS A 49 -2.71 17.61 -22.57
N ILE A 50 -2.81 16.38 -22.07
CA ILE A 50 -2.39 15.17 -22.81
C ILE A 50 -3.56 14.68 -23.67
N PRO A 51 -3.37 14.36 -24.97
CA PRO A 51 -4.37 13.71 -25.81
C PRO A 51 -4.89 12.41 -25.18
N GLU A 52 -6.16 12.08 -25.40
CA GLU A 52 -6.78 10.87 -24.83
C GLU A 52 -6.14 9.58 -25.35
N GLU A 53 -5.59 9.59 -26.56
CA GLU A 53 -4.89 8.48 -27.20
C GLU A 53 -3.47 8.24 -26.70
N ASP A 54 -2.89 9.19 -25.96
CA ASP A 54 -1.59 9.05 -25.35
C ASP A 54 -1.66 8.22 -24.08
N VAL A 55 -0.52 7.63 -23.70
CA VAL A 55 -0.42 6.69 -22.60
C VAL A 55 0.41 7.29 -21.47
N ILE A 56 -0.12 7.20 -20.26
CA ILE A 56 0.61 7.57 -19.05
C ILE A 56 1.35 6.33 -18.56
N VAL A 57 2.64 6.48 -18.22
CA VAL A 57 3.46 5.41 -17.66
C VAL A 57 3.98 5.89 -16.31
N ILE A 58 3.57 5.26 -15.24
CA ILE A 58 4.09 5.55 -13.90
C ILE A 58 5.33 4.69 -13.69
N CYS A 59 6.51 5.29 -13.61
CA CYS A 59 7.78 4.63 -13.38
C CYS A 59 8.29 4.93 -11.97
N GLY A 60 8.10 3.99 -11.04
CA GLY A 60 8.48 4.19 -9.64
C GLY A 60 8.04 3.04 -8.74
N GLY A 61 8.09 3.27 -7.43
CA GLY A 61 7.53 2.36 -6.41
C GLY A 61 6.11 2.74 -6.02
N ASP A 62 5.58 2.04 -4.99
CA ASP A 62 4.22 2.25 -4.46
C ASP A 62 3.98 3.72 -4.07
N GLY A 63 4.96 4.40 -3.45
CA GLY A 63 4.85 5.82 -3.12
C GLY A 63 4.71 6.75 -4.33
N THR A 64 5.34 6.44 -5.48
CA THR A 64 5.17 7.22 -6.71
C THR A 64 3.77 7.02 -7.29
N LEU A 65 3.26 5.79 -7.24
CA LEU A 65 1.91 5.45 -7.68
C LEU A 65 0.86 6.11 -6.77
N ASN A 66 1.04 6.05 -5.46
CA ASN A 66 0.17 6.69 -4.48
C ASN A 66 0.10 8.21 -4.70
N HIS A 67 1.26 8.86 -4.89
CA HIS A 67 1.33 10.30 -5.17
C HIS A 67 0.58 10.68 -6.47
N TYR A 68 0.70 9.86 -7.53
CA TYR A 68 -0.05 10.05 -8.77
C TYR A 68 -1.56 9.98 -8.54
N ILE A 69 -2.02 8.95 -7.83
CA ILE A 69 -3.43 8.71 -7.54
C ILE A 69 -4.02 9.87 -6.72
N ASN A 70 -3.35 10.26 -5.63
CA ASN A 70 -3.80 11.36 -4.78
C ASN A 70 -3.81 12.71 -5.52
N GLY A 71 -2.84 12.94 -6.41
CA GLY A 71 -2.81 14.14 -7.27
C GLY A 71 -3.98 14.22 -8.26
N LEU A 72 -4.61 13.10 -8.58
CA LEU A 72 -5.76 13.00 -9.48
C LEU A 72 -7.09 12.67 -8.79
N ARG A 73 -7.12 12.64 -7.46
CA ARG A 73 -8.33 12.30 -6.70
C ARG A 73 -9.54 13.12 -7.16
N GLY A 74 -10.63 12.45 -7.54
CA GLY A 74 -11.83 13.09 -8.06
C GLY A 74 -11.72 13.66 -9.47
N TYR A 75 -10.57 13.53 -10.15
CA TYR A 75 -10.40 13.94 -11.53
C TYR A 75 -10.63 12.77 -12.48
N LYS A 76 -11.58 12.89 -13.39
CA LYS A 76 -11.88 11.87 -14.41
C LYS A 76 -11.00 12.08 -15.63
N TYR A 77 -10.29 11.04 -16.07
CA TYR A 77 -9.46 11.03 -17.27
C TYR A 77 -9.64 9.71 -18.03
N LYS A 78 -9.37 9.73 -19.33
CA LYS A 78 -9.58 8.57 -20.22
C LYS A 78 -8.30 7.83 -20.57
N GLN A 79 -7.15 8.50 -20.47
CA GLN A 79 -5.86 7.96 -20.84
C GLN A 79 -5.63 6.58 -20.19
N LYS A 80 -4.98 5.70 -20.93
CA LYS A 80 -4.49 4.44 -20.44
C LYS A 80 -3.31 4.67 -19.49
N VAL A 81 -3.27 3.91 -18.38
CA VAL A 81 -2.17 4.01 -17.41
C VAL A 81 -1.44 2.70 -17.33
N LEU A 82 -0.14 2.75 -17.60
CA LEU A 82 0.78 1.63 -17.41
C LEU A 82 1.65 1.91 -16.18
N TYR A 83 2.08 0.85 -15.53
CA TYR A 83 2.99 0.91 -14.38
C TYR A 83 4.26 0.12 -14.66
N TYR A 84 5.41 0.70 -14.30
CA TYR A 84 6.71 0.04 -14.33
C TYR A 84 7.36 0.10 -12.94
N PRO A 85 7.75 -1.07 -12.34
CA PRO A 85 8.27 -1.12 -10.97
C PRO A 85 9.68 -0.55 -10.91
N GLY A 86 9.83 0.61 -10.30
CA GLY A 86 11.12 1.28 -10.09
C GLY A 86 11.52 1.43 -8.61
N GLY A 87 10.68 0.98 -7.69
CA GLY A 87 10.88 1.05 -6.25
C GLY A 87 11.58 -0.18 -5.67
N SER A 88 11.74 -0.20 -4.34
CA SER A 88 12.33 -1.34 -3.61
C SER A 88 11.29 -2.35 -3.13
N GLY A 89 10.08 -1.93 -2.75
CA GLY A 89 8.99 -2.80 -2.32
C GLY A 89 8.16 -3.32 -3.48
N ASN A 90 7.52 -2.39 -4.19
CA ASN A 90 6.64 -2.67 -5.33
C ASN A 90 5.51 -3.66 -4.99
N ASP A 91 4.89 -3.49 -3.82
CA ASP A 91 3.83 -4.38 -3.31
C ASP A 91 2.63 -4.43 -4.27
N PHE A 92 2.22 -3.27 -4.80
CA PHE A 92 1.18 -3.20 -5.81
C PHE A 92 1.56 -3.98 -7.08
N TYR A 93 2.81 -3.82 -7.57
CA TYR A 93 3.27 -4.54 -8.76
C TYR A 93 3.29 -6.05 -8.54
N HIS A 94 3.75 -6.52 -7.39
CA HIS A 94 3.75 -7.94 -7.04
C HIS A 94 2.36 -8.56 -7.07
N ASP A 95 1.35 -7.74 -6.84
CA ASP A 95 -0.05 -8.16 -6.81
C ASP A 95 -0.69 -8.22 -8.21
N VAL A 96 -0.35 -7.30 -9.11
CA VAL A 96 -1.00 -7.14 -10.41
C VAL A 96 -0.17 -7.67 -11.59
N ARG A 97 1.10 -8.02 -11.36
CA ARG A 97 1.99 -8.47 -12.44
C ARG A 97 1.59 -9.82 -13.03
N GLU A 98 1.81 -9.94 -14.33
CA GLU A 98 1.85 -11.19 -15.04
C GLU A 98 3.31 -11.53 -15.39
N GLY A 99 3.76 -12.73 -15.02
CA GLY A 99 5.15 -13.19 -15.27
C GLY A 99 6.17 -12.75 -14.21
N ILE A 100 7.45 -12.97 -14.48
CA ILE A 100 8.56 -12.87 -13.51
C ILE A 100 9.40 -11.60 -13.71
N ALA A 101 9.59 -11.14 -14.96
CA ALA A 101 10.45 -9.99 -15.25
C ALA A 101 9.72 -8.65 -15.04
N PRO A 102 10.45 -7.56 -14.68
CA PRO A 102 9.88 -6.22 -14.63
C PRO A 102 9.35 -5.81 -16.00
N ASN A 103 8.02 -5.68 -16.12
CA ASN A 103 7.32 -5.33 -17.36
C ASN A 103 6.39 -4.15 -17.11
N LEU A 104 6.01 -3.48 -18.21
CA LEU A 104 4.90 -2.53 -18.21
C LEU A 104 3.59 -3.30 -18.03
N VAL A 105 2.87 -3.01 -16.96
CA VAL A 105 1.56 -3.59 -16.64
C VAL A 105 0.49 -2.54 -16.82
N ASP A 106 -0.63 -2.91 -17.46
CA ASP A 106 -1.82 -2.07 -17.52
C ASP A 106 -2.50 -2.06 -16.15
N VAL A 107 -2.52 -0.88 -15.53
CA VAL A 107 -3.10 -0.71 -14.20
C VAL A 107 -4.34 0.18 -14.21
N THR A 108 -4.82 0.55 -15.38
CA THR A 108 -5.92 1.52 -15.56
C THR A 108 -7.14 1.16 -14.72
N ARG A 109 -7.56 -0.10 -14.71
CA ARG A 109 -8.72 -0.57 -13.95
C ARG A 109 -8.50 -0.55 -12.43
N PHE A 110 -7.25 -0.80 -11.98
CA PHE A 110 -6.94 -0.94 -10.56
C PHE A 110 -6.75 0.37 -9.80
N ILE A 111 -6.61 1.50 -10.53
CA ILE A 111 -6.35 2.81 -9.93
C ILE A 111 -7.50 3.81 -10.08
N LYS A 112 -8.58 3.41 -10.74
CA LYS A 112 -9.79 4.24 -10.89
C LYS A 112 -10.82 3.99 -9.79
N GLU A 113 -10.88 2.77 -9.31
CA GLU A 113 -11.85 2.27 -8.33
C GLU A 113 -11.11 1.89 -7.05
N LEU A 114 -10.83 2.90 -6.24
CA LEU A 114 -10.01 2.74 -5.06
C LEU A 114 -10.82 2.86 -3.77
N PRO A 115 -10.51 2.04 -2.77
CA PRO A 115 -11.13 2.10 -1.46
C PRO A 115 -10.73 3.37 -0.71
N THR A 116 -11.54 3.71 0.27
CA THR A 116 -11.35 4.88 1.11
C THR A 116 -11.31 4.48 2.57
N ALA A 117 -10.35 5.04 3.30
CA ALA A 117 -10.26 4.94 4.75
C ALA A 117 -10.64 6.29 5.41
N TYR A 118 -11.37 6.23 6.50
CA TYR A 118 -11.74 7.35 7.35
C TYR A 118 -11.01 7.21 8.69
N ILE A 119 -10.14 8.17 8.99
CA ILE A 119 -9.24 8.13 10.15
C ILE A 119 -9.16 9.55 10.73
N ASN A 120 -9.48 9.71 12.03
CA ASN A 120 -9.47 10.99 12.71
C ASN A 120 -10.30 12.10 12.01
N GLY A 121 -11.41 11.72 11.34
CA GLY A 121 -12.27 12.66 10.61
C GLY A 121 -11.80 13.00 9.20
N GLU A 122 -10.64 12.53 8.79
CA GLU A 122 -10.07 12.73 7.45
C GLU A 122 -10.27 11.48 6.58
N GLU A 123 -10.29 11.72 5.26
CA GLU A 123 -10.50 10.68 4.25
C GLU A 123 -9.23 10.42 3.44
N TYR A 124 -8.85 9.15 3.32
CA TYR A 124 -7.65 8.69 2.62
C TYR A 124 -7.99 7.62 1.60
N VAL A 125 -7.58 7.82 0.35
CA VAL A 125 -7.65 6.78 -0.69
C VAL A 125 -6.39 5.93 -0.62
N PHE A 126 -6.49 4.62 -0.76
CA PHE A 126 -5.35 3.72 -0.69
C PHE A 126 -5.34 2.66 -1.79
N ILE A 127 -4.14 2.22 -2.17
CA ILE A 127 -3.90 1.22 -3.22
C ILE A 127 -3.58 -0.17 -2.67
N ASN A 128 -2.85 -0.26 -1.56
CA ASN A 128 -2.44 -1.52 -0.96
C ASN A 128 -3.17 -1.79 0.34
N GLY A 129 -3.11 -0.85 1.29
CA GLY A 129 -3.77 -1.05 2.56
C GLY A 129 -3.53 0.03 3.60
N VAL A 130 -4.29 -0.10 4.67
CA VAL A 130 -4.19 0.69 5.90
C VAL A 130 -3.59 -0.20 6.98
N GLY A 131 -2.40 0.13 7.44
CA GLY A 131 -1.71 -0.62 8.46
C GLY A 131 -1.94 -0.04 9.85
N CYS A 132 -2.28 -0.90 10.81
CA CYS A 132 -2.59 -0.52 12.16
C CYS A 132 -1.86 -1.43 13.17
N GLY A 133 -1.30 -0.80 14.20
CA GLY A 133 -0.61 -1.54 15.25
C GLY A 133 0.90 -1.61 15.03
N LEU A 134 1.49 -2.80 15.08
CA LEU A 134 2.94 -3.00 14.98
C LEU A 134 3.53 -2.47 13.67
N ASP A 135 2.84 -2.61 12.56
CA ASP A 135 3.29 -2.13 11.25
C ASP A 135 3.28 -0.59 11.17
N GLY A 136 2.22 0.06 11.67
CA GLY A 136 2.18 1.52 11.82
C GLY A 136 3.31 2.02 12.71
N TYR A 137 3.59 1.31 13.82
CA TYR A 137 4.71 1.61 14.70
C TYR A 137 6.07 1.49 13.96
N CYS A 138 6.26 0.43 13.17
CA CYS A 138 7.49 0.25 12.41
C CYS A 138 7.70 1.36 11.36
N CYS A 139 6.63 1.78 10.69
CA CYS A 139 6.66 2.91 9.77
C CYS A 139 7.06 4.20 10.48
N HIS A 140 6.47 4.48 11.65
CA HIS A 140 6.77 5.68 12.46
C HIS A 140 8.24 5.73 12.86
N VAL A 141 8.77 4.68 13.47
CA VAL A 141 10.18 4.57 13.88
C VAL A 141 11.11 4.64 12.65
N GLY A 142 10.71 4.01 11.54
CA GLY A 142 11.48 4.06 10.28
C GLY A 142 11.60 5.47 9.73
N GLU A 143 10.54 6.26 9.80
CA GLU A 143 10.55 7.65 9.33
C GLU A 143 11.39 8.57 10.24
N GLU A 144 11.31 8.39 11.57
CA GLU A 144 12.17 9.11 12.51
C GLU A 144 13.66 8.87 12.21
N LYS A 145 14.04 7.60 11.99
CA LYS A 145 15.40 7.24 11.59
C LYS A 145 15.82 7.85 10.24
N ARG A 146 14.90 7.90 9.29
CA ARG A 146 15.14 8.53 7.98
C ARG A 146 15.39 10.03 8.11
N LYS A 147 14.60 10.73 8.92
CA LYS A 147 14.76 12.16 9.21
C LYS A 147 16.08 12.46 9.93
N ALA A 148 16.48 11.59 10.84
CA ALA A 148 17.74 11.70 11.55
C ALA A 148 18.98 11.41 10.66
N LYS A 149 18.81 10.92 9.41
CA LYS A 149 19.90 10.58 8.44
C LYS A 149 20.97 9.64 9.01
N THR A 150 20.61 8.82 10.00
CA THR A 150 21.59 8.07 10.77
C THR A 150 22.05 6.79 10.09
N GLU A 151 21.17 6.11 9.32
CA GLU A 151 21.52 4.86 8.61
C GLU A 151 20.41 4.46 7.62
N LYS A 152 20.72 3.46 6.76
CA LYS A 152 19.70 2.79 5.93
C LYS A 152 18.71 2.08 6.84
N VAL A 153 17.42 2.46 6.76
CA VAL A 153 16.38 1.92 7.63
C VAL A 153 16.22 0.41 7.42
N ASN A 154 16.41 -0.35 8.48
CA ASN A 154 16.15 -1.80 8.50
C ASN A 154 14.85 -2.08 9.24
N TYR A 155 13.76 -2.22 8.52
CA TYR A 155 12.43 -2.46 9.08
C TYR A 155 12.32 -3.78 9.84
N THR A 156 13.04 -4.83 9.42
CA THR A 156 13.07 -6.11 10.14
C THR A 156 13.68 -5.96 11.53
N ALA A 157 14.79 -5.24 11.66
CA ALA A 157 15.40 -4.97 12.95
C ALA A 157 14.49 -4.10 13.84
N ILE A 158 13.79 -3.11 13.26
CA ILE A 158 12.79 -2.30 13.97
C ILE A 158 11.66 -3.19 14.50
N ALA A 159 11.11 -4.07 13.66
CA ALA A 159 10.02 -4.97 14.03
C ALA A 159 10.43 -5.94 15.16
N ILE A 160 11.60 -6.57 15.06
CA ILE A 160 12.12 -7.47 16.10
C ILE A 160 12.29 -6.72 17.43
N LYS A 161 12.92 -5.54 17.41
CA LYS A 161 13.09 -4.71 18.60
C LYS A 161 11.75 -4.31 19.20
N ALA A 162 10.80 -3.86 18.36
CA ALA A 162 9.47 -3.50 18.79
C ALA A 162 8.76 -4.66 19.50
N VAL A 163 8.75 -5.85 18.89
CA VAL A 163 8.13 -7.04 19.48
C VAL A 163 8.74 -7.40 20.82
N LEU A 164 10.07 -7.34 20.94
CA LEU A 164 10.74 -7.75 22.16
C LEU A 164 10.60 -6.74 23.31
N PHE A 165 10.67 -5.45 23.01
CA PHE A 165 10.87 -4.41 24.03
C PHE A 165 9.85 -3.27 24.02
N ASP A 166 9.48 -2.77 22.84
CA ASP A 166 8.88 -1.44 22.73
C ASP A 166 7.36 -1.49 22.52
N TYR A 167 6.85 -2.47 21.74
CA TYR A 167 5.43 -2.51 21.38
C TYR A 167 4.58 -3.24 22.41
N LYS A 168 3.45 -2.62 22.78
CA LYS A 168 2.44 -3.20 23.68
C LYS A 168 1.18 -3.51 22.87
N THR A 169 0.74 -4.76 22.96
CA THR A 169 -0.54 -5.20 22.41
C THR A 169 -1.71 -4.55 23.13
N THR A 170 -2.89 -4.56 22.52
CA THR A 170 -4.13 -4.06 23.09
C THR A 170 -5.30 -4.88 22.57
N GLY A 171 -6.47 -4.69 23.15
CA GLY A 171 -7.71 -5.22 22.61
C GLY A 171 -8.18 -4.42 21.40
N VAL A 172 -8.90 -5.09 20.52
CA VAL A 172 -9.46 -4.54 19.29
C VAL A 172 -10.84 -5.14 19.05
N THR A 173 -11.80 -4.30 18.70
CA THR A 173 -13.06 -4.71 18.08
C THR A 173 -12.96 -4.48 16.58
N VAL A 174 -13.20 -5.53 15.80
CA VAL A 174 -13.28 -5.48 14.33
C VAL A 174 -14.72 -5.72 13.92
N THR A 175 -15.29 -4.80 13.15
CA THR A 175 -16.63 -4.96 12.56
C THR A 175 -16.50 -5.10 11.06
N VAL A 176 -17.01 -6.19 10.50
CA VAL A 176 -17.02 -6.47 9.07
C VAL A 176 -18.46 -6.57 8.61
N ASP A 177 -18.90 -5.65 7.75
CA ASP A 177 -20.27 -5.56 7.25
C ASP A 177 -21.35 -5.66 8.38
N GLY A 178 -21.06 -5.00 9.52
CA GLY A 178 -21.95 -4.97 10.67
C GLY A 178 -21.77 -6.12 11.67
N VAL A 179 -20.95 -7.13 11.38
CA VAL A 179 -20.67 -8.25 12.30
C VAL A 179 -19.42 -7.94 13.13
N GLU A 180 -19.57 -7.94 14.45
CA GLU A 180 -18.49 -7.63 15.38
C GLU A 180 -17.69 -8.87 15.79
N HIS A 181 -16.38 -8.69 15.86
CA HIS A 181 -15.41 -9.66 16.35
C HIS A 181 -14.47 -8.99 17.36
N ARG A 182 -14.36 -9.53 18.57
CA ARG A 182 -13.47 -9.01 19.62
C ARG A 182 -12.20 -9.84 19.69
N PHE A 183 -11.05 -9.16 19.75
CA PHE A 183 -9.71 -9.76 19.89
C PHE A 183 -8.94 -9.11 21.00
N GLU A 184 -8.18 -9.94 21.73
CA GLU A 184 -7.28 -9.49 22.78
C GLU A 184 -5.82 -9.70 22.35
N ASN A 185 -4.92 -8.88 22.93
CA ASN A 185 -3.49 -8.95 22.65
C ASN A 185 -3.17 -8.90 21.14
N VAL A 186 -3.74 -7.90 20.44
CA VAL A 186 -3.55 -7.70 19.00
C VAL A 186 -2.20 -7.04 18.73
N TRP A 187 -1.42 -7.65 17.85
CA TRP A 187 -0.14 -7.16 17.37
C TRP A 187 -0.30 -6.22 16.18
N LEU A 188 -1.07 -6.63 15.19
CA LEU A 188 -1.35 -5.85 13.99
C LEU A 188 -2.69 -6.25 13.39
N SER A 189 -3.33 -5.29 12.69
CA SER A 189 -4.61 -5.52 12.02
C SER A 189 -4.71 -4.69 10.72
N PRO A 190 -3.90 -4.98 9.68
CA PRO A 190 -3.97 -4.25 8.42
C PRO A 190 -5.26 -4.57 7.67
N ILE A 191 -5.91 -3.50 7.13
CA ILE A 191 -7.00 -3.61 6.16
C ILE A 191 -6.39 -3.48 4.77
N MET A 192 -6.67 -4.43 3.90
CA MET A 192 -5.98 -4.61 2.64
C MET A 192 -6.93 -4.57 1.43
N GLN A 193 -6.53 -3.81 0.40
CA GLN A 193 -7.09 -3.87 -0.96
C GLN A 193 -6.35 -4.90 -1.81
N GLY A 194 -5.07 -5.08 -1.57
CA GLY A 194 -4.22 -6.06 -2.23
C GLY A 194 -3.75 -7.16 -1.29
N ARG A 195 -2.94 -8.09 -1.81
CA ARG A 195 -2.37 -9.17 -1.02
C ARG A 195 -1.12 -8.76 -0.25
N TYR A 196 -0.38 -7.75 -0.73
CA TYR A 196 0.96 -7.41 -0.27
C TYR A 196 1.03 -6.02 0.36
N PHE A 197 1.86 -5.88 1.38
CA PHE A 197 2.26 -4.60 1.99
C PHE A 197 3.65 -4.70 2.60
N GLY A 198 4.23 -3.56 2.98
CA GLY A 198 5.47 -3.50 3.75
C GLY A 198 6.70 -4.11 3.09
N GLY A 199 6.74 -4.18 1.76
CA GLY A 199 7.86 -4.69 0.98
C GLY A 199 7.87 -6.20 0.82
N GLY A 200 6.74 -6.81 0.51
CA GLY A 200 6.58 -8.22 0.15
C GLY A 200 5.89 -9.10 1.18
N MET A 201 5.39 -8.54 2.28
CA MET A 201 4.55 -9.30 3.22
C MET A 201 3.18 -9.56 2.58
N LYS A 202 2.82 -10.83 2.43
CA LYS A 202 1.56 -11.29 1.84
C LYS A 202 0.48 -11.47 2.91
N ALA A 203 0.03 -10.34 3.48
CA ALA A 203 -0.85 -10.33 4.65
C ALA A 203 -2.21 -10.99 4.41
N THR A 204 -2.80 -10.77 3.26
CA THR A 204 -4.11 -11.29 2.87
C THR A 204 -4.00 -12.11 1.58
N PRO A 205 -3.45 -13.34 1.65
CA PRO A 205 -3.08 -14.12 0.46
C PRO A 205 -4.24 -14.44 -0.48
N ASN A 206 -5.46 -14.43 0.05
CA ASN A 206 -6.69 -14.75 -0.70
C ASN A 206 -7.41 -13.51 -1.25
N GLN A 207 -6.94 -12.29 -0.92
CA GLN A 207 -7.55 -11.05 -1.39
C GLN A 207 -7.44 -10.92 -2.92
N LYS A 208 -8.49 -10.38 -3.53
CA LYS A 208 -8.56 -10.04 -4.96
C LYS A 208 -8.92 -8.57 -5.11
N ARG A 209 -8.10 -7.80 -5.83
CA ARG A 209 -8.31 -6.35 -6.00
C ARG A 209 -9.61 -5.97 -6.72
N ASP A 210 -10.14 -6.89 -7.52
CA ASP A 210 -11.35 -6.70 -8.32
C ASP A 210 -12.59 -7.39 -7.72
N SER A 211 -12.54 -7.82 -6.45
CA SER A 211 -13.68 -8.44 -5.77
C SER A 211 -14.77 -7.45 -5.34
N GLY A 212 -14.46 -6.15 -5.27
CA GLY A 212 -15.33 -5.16 -4.65
C GLY A 212 -15.39 -5.25 -3.12
N GLU A 213 -14.41 -5.93 -2.51
CA GLU A 213 -14.30 -6.15 -1.08
C GLU A 213 -12.87 -5.87 -0.58
N LEU A 214 -12.75 -5.60 0.70
CA LEU A 214 -11.50 -5.49 1.43
C LEU A 214 -11.28 -6.73 2.29
N SER A 215 -10.01 -7.04 2.61
CA SER A 215 -9.69 -8.05 3.61
C SER A 215 -8.97 -7.43 4.80
N ILE A 216 -9.21 -7.97 5.98
CA ILE A 216 -8.43 -7.65 7.18
C ILE A 216 -7.74 -8.90 7.70
N LEU A 217 -6.48 -8.76 8.10
CA LEU A 217 -5.75 -9.75 8.92
C LEU A 217 -5.70 -9.22 10.35
N VAL A 218 -6.07 -10.04 11.33
CA VAL A 218 -5.85 -9.75 12.75
C VAL A 218 -4.83 -10.76 13.31
N PHE A 219 -3.67 -10.27 13.71
CA PHE A 219 -2.67 -11.09 14.37
C PHE A 219 -2.76 -10.86 15.88
N HIS A 220 -3.22 -11.87 16.64
CA HIS A 220 -3.66 -11.73 18.03
C HIS A 220 -3.22 -12.90 18.91
N SER A 221 -3.35 -12.74 20.22
CA SER A 221 -3.19 -13.79 21.25
C SER A 221 -1.85 -14.54 21.23
N ALA A 222 -0.89 -14.11 20.43
CA ALA A 222 0.44 -14.71 20.35
C ALA A 222 1.36 -14.12 21.42
N SER A 223 2.12 -14.96 22.10
CA SER A 223 3.27 -14.49 22.88
C SER A 223 4.36 -13.93 21.96
N LYS A 224 5.28 -13.11 22.47
CA LYS A 224 6.40 -12.55 21.72
C LYS A 224 7.19 -13.61 20.95
N LEU A 225 7.53 -14.72 21.61
CA LEU A 225 8.26 -15.82 20.97
C LEU A 225 7.42 -16.50 19.88
N ARG A 226 6.13 -16.71 20.13
CA ARG A 226 5.23 -17.29 19.14
C ARG A 226 5.07 -16.39 17.93
N LEU A 227 4.92 -15.06 18.13
CA LEU A 227 4.89 -14.10 17.04
C LEU A 227 6.16 -14.20 16.19
N LEU A 228 7.34 -14.17 16.80
CA LEU A 228 8.61 -14.25 16.07
C LEU A 228 8.79 -15.55 15.28
N THR A 229 8.17 -16.66 15.71
CA THR A 229 8.22 -17.94 14.99
C THR A 229 7.22 -17.99 13.81
N ILE A 230 6.05 -17.38 13.95
CA ILE A 230 5.00 -17.40 12.91
C ILE A 230 5.19 -16.27 11.90
N PHE A 231 5.62 -15.09 12.34
CA PHE A 231 5.67 -13.88 11.51
C PHE A 231 6.43 -14.05 10.18
N PRO A 232 7.57 -14.78 10.10
CA PRO A 232 8.23 -15.01 8.81
C PRO A 232 7.36 -15.66 7.74
N SER A 233 6.36 -16.47 8.14
CA SER A 233 5.44 -17.10 7.21
C SER A 233 4.46 -16.13 6.52
N ILE A 234 4.43 -14.85 6.96
CA ILE A 234 3.65 -13.81 6.30
C ILE A 234 4.15 -13.53 4.87
N PHE A 235 5.44 -13.73 4.61
CA PHE A 235 6.00 -13.52 3.26
C PHE A 235 5.53 -14.55 2.24
N THR A 236 5.18 -15.76 2.70
CA THR A 236 4.59 -16.80 1.87
C THR A 236 3.07 -16.82 1.90
N GLY A 237 2.45 -16.12 2.86
CA GLY A 237 1.02 -16.14 3.14
C GLY A 237 0.56 -17.36 3.96
N GLU A 238 1.49 -18.15 4.50
CA GLU A 238 1.16 -19.35 5.28
C GLU A 238 0.77 -19.07 6.73
N HIS A 239 1.00 -17.85 7.22
CA HIS A 239 0.58 -17.40 8.54
C HIS A 239 -0.93 -17.63 8.80
N ILE A 240 -1.77 -17.55 7.76
CA ILE A 240 -3.23 -17.79 7.90
C ILE A 240 -3.57 -19.22 8.34
N LYS A 241 -2.67 -20.19 8.20
CA LYS A 241 -2.84 -21.56 8.70
C LYS A 241 -2.78 -21.63 10.23
N HIS A 242 -2.30 -20.59 10.89
CA HIS A 242 -2.22 -20.48 12.34
C HIS A 242 -3.47 -19.80 12.92
N GLU A 243 -4.66 -20.36 12.68
CA GLU A 243 -5.98 -19.80 13.00
C GLU A 243 -6.13 -19.35 14.47
N LYS A 244 -5.39 -19.97 15.40
CA LYS A 244 -5.34 -19.57 16.81
C LYS A 244 -4.77 -18.16 17.02
N TYR A 245 -3.97 -17.66 16.07
CA TYR A 245 -3.22 -16.42 16.19
C TYR A 245 -3.48 -15.45 15.02
N CYS A 246 -4.05 -15.94 13.93
CA CYS A 246 -4.31 -15.19 12.73
C CYS A 246 -5.77 -15.39 12.31
N SER A 247 -6.56 -14.35 12.41
CA SER A 247 -7.93 -14.31 11.90
C SER A 247 -7.99 -13.40 10.69
N ALA A 248 -8.69 -13.83 9.63
CA ALA A 248 -8.86 -13.05 8.42
C ALA A 248 -10.34 -12.98 8.05
N PHE A 249 -10.79 -11.79 7.65
CA PHE A 249 -12.17 -11.55 7.22
C PHE A 249 -12.16 -10.73 5.94
N THR A 250 -13.26 -10.79 5.20
CA THR A 250 -13.44 -10.05 3.95
C THR A 250 -14.85 -9.44 3.95
N GLY A 251 -14.95 -8.18 3.51
CA GLY A 251 -16.22 -7.45 3.45
C GLY A 251 -16.08 -6.10 2.75
N LYS A 252 -17.20 -5.42 2.57
CA LYS A 252 -17.25 -4.12 1.89
C LYS A 252 -16.94 -2.95 2.81
N GLU A 253 -17.32 -3.06 4.07
CA GLU A 253 -16.99 -2.09 5.11
C GLU A 253 -16.31 -2.80 6.27
N ILE A 254 -15.12 -2.33 6.64
CA ILE A 254 -14.35 -2.84 7.77
C ILE A 254 -14.08 -1.69 8.72
N LYS A 255 -14.49 -1.86 9.98
CA LYS A 255 -14.19 -0.94 11.08
C LYS A 255 -13.27 -1.60 12.08
N ILE A 256 -12.34 -0.82 12.60
CA ILE A 256 -11.43 -1.22 13.69
C ILE A 256 -11.58 -0.21 14.80
N SER A 257 -11.80 -0.68 16.03
CA SER A 257 -11.75 0.12 17.25
C SER A 257 -10.76 -0.49 18.22
N TYR A 258 -9.67 0.23 18.47
CA TYR A 258 -8.64 -0.10 19.45
C TYR A 258 -9.01 0.44 20.84
N ASP A 259 -8.70 -0.30 21.91
CA ASP A 259 -8.91 0.19 23.28
C ASP A 259 -8.05 1.41 23.63
N VAL A 260 -6.91 1.58 22.94
CA VAL A 260 -6.01 2.72 23.07
C VAL A 260 -5.49 3.17 21.72
N PRO A 261 -5.18 4.45 21.50
CA PRO A 261 -4.69 4.96 20.23
C PRO A 261 -3.43 4.20 19.77
N LYS A 262 -3.38 3.84 18.49
CA LYS A 262 -2.27 3.14 17.84
C LYS A 262 -1.71 3.93 16.67
N PRO A 263 -0.42 3.71 16.34
CA PRO A 263 0.16 4.21 15.11
C PRO A 263 -0.55 3.62 13.90
N VAL A 264 -0.87 4.50 12.95
CA VAL A 264 -1.54 4.14 11.70
C VAL A 264 -0.70 4.60 10.52
N GLN A 265 -0.75 3.83 9.43
CA GLN A 265 -0.17 4.21 8.14
C GLN A 265 -1.15 3.89 7.01
N VAL A 266 -1.13 4.67 5.93
CA VAL A 266 -1.87 4.43 4.70
C VAL A 266 -0.87 4.35 3.55
N ASP A 267 -0.74 3.20 2.92
CA ASP A 267 0.26 2.94 1.85
C ASP A 267 1.69 3.40 2.18
N GLY A 268 2.08 3.32 3.45
CA GLY A 268 3.40 3.76 3.95
C GLY A 268 3.46 5.21 4.41
N GLU A 269 2.42 6.02 4.23
CA GLU A 269 2.32 7.36 4.81
C GLU A 269 1.85 7.29 6.26
N ILE A 270 2.61 7.91 7.15
CA ILE A 270 2.37 7.88 8.59
C ILE A 270 1.30 8.91 8.95
N LEU A 271 0.32 8.47 9.71
CA LEU A 271 -0.74 9.30 10.23
C LEU A 271 -0.63 9.47 11.75
N PRO A 272 -1.32 10.47 12.33
CA PRO A 272 -1.48 10.58 13.77
C PRO A 272 -2.07 9.31 14.37
N LEU A 273 -1.84 9.09 15.68
CA LEU A 273 -2.44 7.97 16.40
C LEU A 273 -3.97 8.00 16.26
N ALA A 274 -4.56 6.83 16.09
CA ALA A 274 -6.01 6.68 16.04
C ALA A 274 -6.49 5.48 16.87
N THR A 275 -7.70 5.58 17.37
CA THR A 275 -8.45 4.46 17.97
C THR A 275 -9.34 3.82 16.91
N ASP A 276 -10.00 4.64 16.09
CA ASP A 276 -11.04 4.22 15.19
C ASP A 276 -10.62 4.42 13.73
N ILE A 277 -10.74 3.37 12.94
CA ILE A 277 -10.48 3.35 11.52
C ILE A 277 -11.67 2.70 10.82
N THR A 278 -12.22 3.35 9.81
CA THR A 278 -13.23 2.74 8.94
C THR A 278 -12.69 2.72 7.52
N ALA A 279 -12.67 1.56 6.90
CA ALA A 279 -12.33 1.43 5.48
C ALA A 279 -13.52 0.89 4.70
N LYS A 280 -13.76 1.46 3.51
CA LYS A 280 -14.83 1.06 2.60
C LYS A 280 -14.24 0.69 1.25
N ALA A 281 -14.66 -0.45 0.73
CA ALA A 281 -14.40 -0.80 -0.65
C ALA A 281 -15.04 0.24 -1.59
N TYR A 282 -14.47 0.38 -2.79
CA TYR A 282 -15.09 1.22 -3.80
C TYR A 282 -16.51 0.72 -4.12
N SER A 283 -17.45 1.66 -4.20
CA SER A 283 -18.81 1.42 -4.69
C SER A 283 -19.19 2.51 -5.68
N ASP A 284 -19.69 2.12 -6.85
CA ASP A 284 -20.39 3.07 -7.71
C ASP A 284 -21.66 3.53 -6.99
N ASN A 285 -21.67 4.77 -6.49
CA ASN A 285 -22.86 5.46 -6.02
C ASN A 285 -23.49 6.26 -7.17
#